data_956e0c2ae6d9ac7a37613231025f55a4
#
_entry.id   956e0c2ae6d9ac7a37613231025f55a4
#
_cell.length_a   1.000
_cell.length_b   1.000
_cell.length_c   1.000
_cell.angle_alpha   90.00
_cell.angle_beta   90.00
_cell.angle_gamma   90.00
#
_symmetry.space_group_name_H-M   'P 1'
#
loop_
_entity.id
_entity.type
_entity.pdbx_description
1 polymer ?
#
loop_
_entity_poly.entity_id
_entity_poly.type
_entity_poly.pdbx_seq_one_letter_code
_entity_poly.pdbx_strand_id
1 'polypeptide(L)'
;MASGQSHTNVAITRRVGLASCPDAPGPSLYKTILLTQGKCTIVDTEDYDWLAQHKWYSHRQRNGDWYAVRNKCENGKKICISMHREILQPPPDMETDHRDGNGLNNQRSNLRVATTAQNQHNRRLQKEGTSHFKGVCWHRAANKWCARVTIEYQTIWLGLFQSEIEAAVAYNRAALELFGEYACVNKISSPPALNLIRTEEGFV
;
A
#
# COMPACT_ATOMS: atom_id res chain seq x y z
N MET A 1 55.88 -7.10 0.52
CA MET A 1 55.18 -6.71 1.76
C MET A 1 54.24 -5.58 1.37
N ALA A 2 52.96 -5.86 1.20
CA ALA A 2 51.94 -4.87 0.96
C ALA A 2 50.71 -5.24 1.84
N SER A 3 50.51 -4.40 2.85
CA SER A 3 49.48 -4.53 3.88
C SER A 3 48.12 -4.20 3.31
N GLY A 4 47.21 -5.18 3.30
CA GLY A 4 45.81 -4.97 2.98
C GLY A 4 45.10 -4.30 4.15
N GLN A 5 44.48 -3.17 3.92
CA GLN A 5 43.58 -2.53 4.86
C GLN A 5 42.15 -3.01 4.59
N SER A 6 41.58 -3.70 5.56
CA SER A 6 40.19 -4.07 5.63
C SER A 6 39.36 -2.85 6.02
N HIS A 7 38.44 -2.41 5.14
CA HIS A 7 37.51 -1.37 5.46
C HIS A 7 36.32 -1.96 6.20
N THR A 8 36.29 -1.80 7.51
CA THR A 8 35.12 -2.01 8.35
C THR A 8 34.12 -0.88 8.13
N ASN A 9 32.93 -1.20 7.60
CA ASN A 9 31.82 -0.27 7.53
C ASN A 9 31.28 0.03 8.94
N VAL A 10 31.65 1.19 9.47
CA VAL A 10 31.08 1.74 10.71
C VAL A 10 29.72 2.33 10.39
N ALA A 11 28.68 1.79 11.05
CA ALA A 11 27.33 2.34 10.96
C ALA A 11 27.28 3.73 11.57
N ILE A 12 27.18 4.76 10.73
CA ILE A 12 27.00 6.15 11.18
C ILE A 12 25.52 6.36 11.46
N THR A 13 25.19 6.39 12.76
CA THR A 13 23.86 6.79 13.25
C THR A 13 23.74 8.30 13.16
N ARG A 14 23.29 8.85 12.03
CA ARG A 14 22.83 10.24 11.95
C ARG A 14 21.31 10.27 12.11
N ARG A 15 20.85 10.84 13.22
CA ARG A 15 19.45 11.24 13.42
C ARG A 15 19.09 12.28 12.37
N VAL A 16 18.27 11.92 11.40
CA VAL A 16 17.54 12.87 10.55
C VAL A 16 16.10 12.84 11.03
N GLY A 17 15.52 14.02 11.29
CA GLY A 17 14.22 14.19 11.88
C GLY A 17 13.13 13.38 11.16
N LEU A 18 12.60 12.40 11.87
CA LEU A 18 11.45 11.62 11.48
C LEU A 18 10.19 12.40 11.81
N ALA A 19 9.35 12.65 10.81
CA ALA A 19 7.95 12.94 11.04
C ALA A 19 7.39 11.79 11.89
N SER A 20 6.74 12.13 13.00
CA SER A 20 6.24 11.22 14.02
C SER A 20 5.50 10.01 13.46
N CYS A 21 6.10 8.82 13.61
CA CYS A 21 5.37 7.56 13.59
C CYS A 21 4.82 7.30 14.99
N PRO A 22 3.57 6.82 15.15
CA PRO A 22 3.03 6.48 16.46
C PRO A 22 3.81 5.31 17.08
N ASP A 23 4.08 5.42 18.37
CA ASP A 23 4.80 4.49 19.22
C ASP A 23 4.29 3.06 19.08
N ALA A 24 5.17 2.12 18.69
CA ALA A 24 4.96 0.70 18.81
C ALA A 24 5.67 0.18 20.06
N PRO A 25 4.98 -0.50 21.01
CA PRO A 25 5.61 -1.09 22.18
C PRO A 25 6.26 -2.43 21.81
N GLY A 26 7.57 -2.55 22.04
CA GLY A 26 8.29 -3.82 21.95
C GLY A 26 9.65 -3.70 21.27
N PRO A 27 10.55 -4.70 21.38
CA PRO A 27 11.79 -4.71 20.62
C PRO A 27 11.44 -4.60 19.13
N SER A 28 12.09 -3.68 18.43
CA SER A 28 11.78 -3.37 17.03
C SER A 28 11.91 -4.63 16.17
N LEU A 29 10.77 -5.22 15.79
CA LEU A 29 10.70 -6.41 14.94
C LEU A 29 11.10 -6.10 13.49
N TYR A 30 11.52 -4.87 13.20
CA TYR A 30 11.90 -4.43 11.87
C TYR A 30 13.23 -3.67 11.85
N LYS A 31 13.90 -3.73 10.71
CA LYS A 31 15.11 -2.97 10.40
C LYS A 31 14.90 -2.14 9.14
N THR A 32 15.77 -1.15 8.94
CA THR A 32 15.70 -0.23 7.80
C THR A 32 16.91 -0.44 6.88
N ILE A 33 16.67 -0.57 5.58
CA ILE A 33 17.70 -0.60 4.54
C ILE A 33 17.68 0.73 3.79
N LEU A 34 18.84 1.39 3.70
CA LEU A 34 19.00 2.64 2.96
C LEU A 34 18.98 2.38 1.45
N LEU A 35 18.24 3.22 0.75
CA LEU A 35 18.13 3.23 -0.71
C LEU A 35 18.75 4.48 -1.29
N THR A 36 18.79 4.57 -2.61
CA THR A 36 19.17 5.82 -3.29
C THR A 36 18.14 6.94 -3.03
N GLN A 37 18.49 8.18 -3.38
CA GLN A 37 17.62 9.38 -3.28
C GLN A 37 17.12 9.67 -1.86
N GLY A 38 17.90 9.34 -0.84
CA GLY A 38 17.57 9.60 0.56
C GLY A 38 16.37 8.82 1.08
N LYS A 39 15.94 7.75 0.37
CA LYS A 39 14.85 6.88 0.80
C LYS A 39 15.36 5.70 1.60
N CYS A 40 14.45 5.08 2.33
CA CYS A 40 14.69 3.83 3.03
C CYS A 40 13.50 2.89 2.86
N THR A 41 13.75 1.61 3.04
CA THR A 41 12.71 0.58 3.09
C THR A 41 12.74 -0.12 4.43
N ILE A 42 11.57 -0.54 4.90
CA ILE A 42 11.39 -1.27 6.16
C ILE A 42 11.24 -2.75 5.80
N VAL A 43 11.98 -3.60 6.54
CA VAL A 43 11.94 -5.06 6.40
C VAL A 43 11.90 -5.69 7.79
N ASP A 44 11.42 -6.92 7.90
CA ASP A 44 11.49 -7.66 9.15
C ASP A 44 12.94 -7.99 9.52
N THR A 45 13.20 -8.11 10.81
CA THR A 45 14.55 -8.36 11.32
C THR A 45 15.14 -9.66 10.75
N GLU A 46 14.33 -10.68 10.54
CA GLU A 46 14.73 -11.98 9.98
C GLU A 46 15.16 -11.90 8.50
N ASP A 47 14.60 -10.96 7.74
CA ASP A 47 14.92 -10.77 6.32
C ASP A 47 16.11 -9.82 6.10
N TYR A 48 16.47 -9.04 7.11
CA TYR A 48 17.44 -7.96 6.96
C TYR A 48 18.83 -8.45 6.53
N ASP A 49 19.36 -9.50 7.17
CA ASP A 49 20.76 -9.87 7.01
C ASP A 49 21.07 -10.36 5.59
N TRP A 50 20.16 -11.09 4.96
CA TRP A 50 20.33 -11.53 3.58
C TRP A 50 19.98 -10.44 2.56
N LEU A 51 18.99 -9.59 2.84
CA LEU A 51 18.66 -8.45 1.97
C LEU A 51 19.77 -7.40 1.96
N ALA A 52 20.41 -7.13 3.13
CA ALA A 52 21.47 -6.14 3.26
C ALA A 52 22.76 -6.51 2.52
N GLN A 53 22.93 -7.78 2.10
CA GLN A 53 24.05 -8.21 1.25
C GLN A 53 23.98 -7.62 -0.17
N HIS A 54 22.82 -7.08 -0.56
CA HIS A 54 22.60 -6.56 -1.90
C HIS A 54 22.50 -5.03 -1.88
N LYS A 55 22.91 -4.42 -2.99
CA LYS A 55 22.76 -2.97 -3.21
C LYS A 55 21.37 -2.69 -3.78
N TRP A 56 20.48 -2.14 -2.96
CA TRP A 56 19.13 -1.73 -3.34
C TRP A 56 19.09 -0.26 -3.72
N TYR A 57 18.17 0.10 -4.63
CA TYR A 57 17.89 1.49 -4.99
C TYR A 57 16.38 1.73 -5.03
N SER A 58 15.99 3.00 -4.83
CA SER A 58 14.61 3.42 -4.94
C SER A 58 14.23 3.60 -6.42
N HIS A 59 13.11 3.01 -6.82
CA HIS A 59 12.52 3.14 -8.14
C HIS A 59 11.14 3.77 -8.02
N ARG A 60 10.90 4.86 -8.76
CA ARG A 60 9.59 5.52 -8.81
C ARG A 60 8.81 5.02 -10.00
N GLN A 61 7.63 4.49 -9.78
CA GLN A 61 6.71 4.12 -10.86
C GLN A 61 5.99 5.34 -11.45
N ARG A 62 5.33 5.16 -12.60
CA ARG A 62 4.58 6.22 -13.29
C ARG A 62 3.43 6.80 -12.45
N ASN A 63 2.82 5.99 -11.60
CA ASN A 63 1.77 6.39 -10.66
C ASN A 63 2.29 7.20 -9.45
N GLY A 64 3.62 7.36 -9.33
CA GLY A 64 4.27 8.10 -8.25
C GLY A 64 4.72 7.26 -7.07
N ASP A 65 4.35 5.99 -6.99
CA ASP A 65 4.75 5.08 -5.91
C ASP A 65 6.22 4.70 -6.01
N TRP A 66 6.82 4.44 -4.84
CA TRP A 66 8.22 4.07 -4.71
C TRP A 66 8.38 2.62 -4.31
N TYR A 67 9.36 1.94 -4.90
CA TYR A 67 9.71 0.55 -4.61
C TYR A 67 11.20 0.39 -4.41
N ALA A 68 11.58 -0.57 -3.55
CA ALA A 68 12.96 -1.01 -3.43
C ALA A 68 13.25 -2.08 -4.49
N VAL A 69 14.25 -1.82 -5.34
CA VAL A 69 14.62 -2.73 -6.43
C VAL A 69 16.14 -2.89 -6.52
N ARG A 70 16.59 -3.98 -7.11
CA ARG A 70 18.00 -4.22 -7.45
C ARG A 70 18.15 -4.79 -8.85
N ASN A 71 19.34 -4.68 -9.40
CA ASN A 71 19.66 -5.32 -10.66
C ASN A 71 20.49 -6.60 -10.41
N LYS A 72 20.14 -7.67 -11.11
CA LYS A 72 20.91 -8.90 -11.23
C LYS A 72 21.32 -9.08 -12.69
N CYS A 73 22.55 -9.51 -12.93
CA CYS A 73 22.95 -9.96 -14.25
C CYS A 73 22.79 -11.47 -14.32
N GLU A 74 22.00 -11.94 -15.29
CA GLU A 74 21.77 -13.37 -15.51
C GLU A 74 21.85 -13.65 -17.01
N ASN A 75 22.73 -14.57 -17.39
CA ASN A 75 23.02 -14.90 -18.79
C ASN A 75 23.32 -13.65 -19.66
N GLY A 76 24.11 -12.70 -19.13
CA GLY A 76 24.44 -11.44 -19.81
C GLY A 76 23.32 -10.42 -19.90
N LYS A 77 22.14 -10.74 -19.37
CA LYS A 77 20.98 -9.83 -19.33
C LYS A 77 20.81 -9.21 -17.95
N LYS A 78 20.53 -7.91 -17.92
CA LYS A 78 20.22 -7.18 -16.69
C LYS A 78 18.74 -7.37 -16.35
N ILE A 79 18.47 -7.98 -15.21
CA ILE A 79 17.12 -8.22 -14.68
C ILE A 79 16.91 -7.30 -13.48
N CYS A 80 15.78 -6.59 -13.47
CA CYS A 80 15.34 -5.79 -12.32
C CYS A 80 14.52 -6.68 -11.37
N ILE A 81 14.95 -6.76 -10.12
CA ILE A 81 14.31 -7.55 -9.08
C ILE A 81 13.71 -6.61 -8.05
N SER A 82 12.43 -6.79 -7.75
CA SER A 82 11.74 -6.05 -6.69
C SER A 82 11.87 -6.76 -5.35
N MET A 83 12.16 -6.01 -4.27
CA MET A 83 12.39 -6.58 -2.93
C MET A 83 11.19 -7.40 -2.42
N HIS A 84 9.98 -6.88 -2.54
CA HIS A 84 8.75 -7.57 -2.13
C HIS A 84 8.56 -8.92 -2.82
N ARG A 85 8.92 -9.03 -4.12
CA ARG A 85 8.85 -10.31 -4.85
C ARG A 85 9.95 -11.28 -4.39
N GLU A 86 11.11 -10.76 -4.03
CA GLU A 86 12.21 -11.59 -3.54
C GLU A 86 11.92 -12.14 -2.13
N ILE A 87 11.20 -11.38 -1.30
CA ILE A 87 10.77 -11.81 0.04
C ILE A 87 9.68 -12.88 -0.03
N LEU A 88 8.61 -12.66 -0.82
CA LEU A 88 7.46 -13.57 -0.86
C LEU A 88 7.58 -14.69 -1.88
N GLN A 89 8.40 -14.53 -2.92
CA GLN A 89 8.59 -15.50 -4.01
C GLN A 89 7.24 -16.03 -4.55
N PRO A 90 6.33 -15.14 -5.02
CA PRO A 90 5.03 -15.57 -5.50
C PRO A 90 5.16 -16.47 -6.73
N PRO A 91 4.16 -17.33 -7.02
CA PRO A 91 4.07 -18.07 -8.28
C PRO A 91 4.19 -17.13 -9.50
N PRO A 92 4.61 -17.64 -10.67
CA PRO A 92 4.86 -16.82 -11.86
C PRO A 92 3.66 -15.98 -12.33
N ASP A 93 2.45 -16.49 -12.16
CA ASP A 93 1.15 -15.89 -12.52
C ASP A 93 0.56 -14.99 -11.44
N MET A 94 1.24 -14.89 -10.28
CA MET A 94 0.80 -14.09 -9.15
C MET A 94 1.69 -12.84 -8.95
N GLU A 95 1.10 -11.82 -8.35
CA GLU A 95 1.76 -10.58 -7.97
C GLU A 95 2.01 -10.53 -6.46
N THR A 96 2.86 -9.61 -6.04
CA THR A 96 3.01 -9.25 -4.62
C THR A 96 2.38 -7.88 -4.42
N ASP A 97 1.45 -7.78 -3.48
CA ASP A 97 0.75 -6.57 -3.11
C ASP A 97 1.17 -6.09 -1.71
N HIS A 98 1.21 -4.76 -1.52
CA HIS A 98 1.43 -4.12 -0.23
C HIS A 98 0.06 -3.72 0.35
N ARG A 99 -0.34 -4.33 1.47
CA ARG A 99 -1.66 -4.10 2.10
C ARG A 99 -1.91 -2.61 2.39
N ASP A 100 -0.90 -1.89 2.86
CA ASP A 100 -0.97 -0.45 3.14
C ASP A 100 -0.77 0.45 1.90
N GLY A 101 -0.48 -0.15 0.73
CA GLY A 101 -0.16 0.54 -0.52
C GLY A 101 1.16 1.31 -0.47
N ASN A 102 2.06 1.03 0.47
CA ASN A 102 3.38 1.64 0.56
C ASN A 102 4.45 0.65 0.07
N GLY A 103 4.94 0.81 -1.15
CA GLY A 103 5.93 -0.07 -1.77
C GLY A 103 7.32 -0.06 -1.11
N LEU A 104 7.52 0.75 -0.06
CA LEU A 104 8.73 0.77 0.77
C LEU A 104 8.54 0.09 2.12
N ASN A 105 7.35 -0.42 2.45
CA ASN A 105 7.09 -1.24 3.62
C ASN A 105 7.09 -2.72 3.21
N ASN A 106 8.28 -3.32 3.23
CA ASN A 106 8.52 -4.70 2.80
C ASN A 106 8.49 -5.70 3.96
N GLN A 107 7.76 -5.43 5.02
CA GLN A 107 7.50 -6.39 6.09
C GLN A 107 6.54 -7.49 5.62
N ARG A 108 6.78 -8.75 6.00
CA ARG A 108 5.95 -9.91 5.61
C ARG A 108 4.48 -9.74 5.99
N SER A 109 4.21 -9.14 7.15
CA SER A 109 2.85 -8.82 7.61
C SER A 109 2.10 -7.84 6.69
N ASN A 110 2.83 -6.97 5.98
CA ASN A 110 2.29 -6.02 5.00
C ASN A 110 2.23 -6.57 3.58
N LEU A 111 3.01 -7.61 3.29
CA LEU A 111 3.04 -8.22 1.97
C LEU A 111 2.01 -9.35 1.87
N ARG A 112 1.45 -9.54 0.67
CA ARG A 112 0.60 -10.67 0.34
C ARG A 112 0.73 -11.04 -1.12
N VAL A 113 0.48 -12.32 -1.41
CA VAL A 113 0.35 -12.79 -2.79
C VAL A 113 -1.05 -12.45 -3.28
N ALA A 114 -1.16 -11.91 -4.49
CA ALA A 114 -2.41 -11.44 -5.07
C ALA A 114 -2.46 -11.75 -6.56
N THR A 115 -3.66 -11.93 -7.10
CA THR A 115 -3.88 -11.88 -8.55
C THR A 115 -3.76 -10.44 -9.05
N THR A 116 -3.56 -10.25 -10.34
CA THR A 116 -3.56 -8.91 -10.95
C THR A 116 -4.86 -8.14 -10.66
N ALA A 117 -6.02 -8.83 -10.67
CA ALA A 117 -7.31 -8.22 -10.34
C ALA A 117 -7.36 -7.76 -8.88
N GLN A 118 -6.96 -8.62 -7.94
CA GLN A 118 -6.91 -8.28 -6.51
C GLN A 118 -5.96 -7.10 -6.23
N ASN A 119 -4.78 -7.09 -6.84
CA ASN A 119 -3.84 -5.98 -6.71
C ASN A 119 -4.40 -4.66 -7.25
N GLN A 120 -5.18 -4.71 -8.35
CA GLN A 120 -5.89 -3.53 -8.86
C GLN A 120 -6.94 -2.98 -7.88
N HIS A 121 -7.62 -3.83 -7.12
CA HIS A 121 -8.60 -3.39 -6.11
C HIS A 121 -7.93 -2.60 -4.96
N ASN A 122 -6.70 -2.95 -4.59
CA ASN A 122 -5.93 -2.22 -3.57
C ASN A 122 -5.33 -0.89 -4.08
N ARG A 123 -5.44 -0.55 -5.37
CA ARG A 123 -4.89 0.72 -5.89
C ARG A 123 -5.58 1.92 -5.25
N ARG A 124 -4.76 2.90 -4.86
CA ARG A 124 -5.23 4.18 -4.33
C ARG A 124 -5.89 5.03 -5.43
N LEU A 125 -6.71 5.99 -5.02
CA LEU A 125 -7.27 7.00 -5.91
C LEU A 125 -6.13 7.78 -6.60
N GLN A 126 -6.19 7.89 -7.93
CA GLN A 126 -5.38 8.87 -8.67
C GLN A 126 -6.05 10.24 -8.56
N LYS A 127 -5.27 11.30 -8.37
CA LYS A 127 -5.70 12.64 -7.90
C LYS A 127 -6.60 13.46 -8.86
N GLU A 128 -7.19 12.88 -9.88
CA GLU A 128 -7.98 13.62 -10.89
C GLU A 128 -9.48 13.38 -10.73
N GLY A 129 -10.07 13.90 -9.65
CA GLY A 129 -11.49 13.77 -9.40
C GLY A 129 -12.08 14.95 -8.64
N THR A 130 -13.40 15.04 -8.60
CA THR A 130 -14.13 16.04 -7.79
C THR A 130 -14.14 15.69 -6.30
N SER A 131 -13.69 14.49 -5.92
CA SER A 131 -13.63 13.97 -4.56
C SER A 131 -12.21 13.55 -4.19
N HIS A 132 -11.91 13.63 -2.90
CA HIS A 132 -10.68 13.06 -2.29
C HIS A 132 -10.83 11.57 -1.95
N PHE A 133 -12.04 11.00 -2.08
CA PHE A 133 -12.34 9.63 -1.76
C PHE A 133 -12.45 8.76 -2.99
N LYS A 134 -11.90 7.54 -2.91
CA LYS A 134 -12.01 6.52 -3.94
C LYS A 134 -13.47 6.12 -4.14
N GLY A 135 -13.90 6.03 -5.41
CA GLY A 135 -15.25 5.64 -5.78
C GLY A 135 -16.31 6.71 -5.57
N VAL A 136 -15.92 7.93 -5.19
CA VAL A 136 -16.84 9.06 -4.95
C VAL A 136 -16.62 10.14 -5.99
N CYS A 137 -17.69 10.73 -6.50
CA CYS A 137 -17.64 11.90 -7.37
C CYS A 137 -18.89 12.77 -7.23
N TRP A 138 -18.79 14.05 -7.64
CA TRP A 138 -19.93 14.96 -7.66
C TRP A 138 -20.82 14.73 -8.88
N HIS A 139 -22.09 14.48 -8.64
CA HIS A 139 -23.10 14.29 -9.70
C HIS A 139 -23.82 15.61 -9.96
N ARG A 140 -23.39 16.34 -11.00
CA ARG A 140 -23.84 17.70 -11.29
C ARG A 140 -25.35 17.81 -11.46
N ALA A 141 -25.98 16.92 -12.24
CA ALA A 141 -27.42 17.00 -12.53
C ALA A 141 -28.29 16.78 -11.28
N ALA A 142 -27.84 15.97 -10.33
CA ALA A 142 -28.58 15.72 -9.08
C ALA A 142 -28.16 16.65 -7.95
N ASN A 143 -27.09 17.44 -8.12
CA ASN A 143 -26.46 18.25 -7.08
C ASN A 143 -26.21 17.48 -5.79
N LYS A 144 -25.60 16.27 -5.93
CA LYS A 144 -25.32 15.33 -4.85
C LYS A 144 -23.99 14.60 -5.09
N TRP A 145 -23.46 14.01 -4.04
CA TRP A 145 -22.33 13.08 -4.13
C TRP A 145 -22.82 11.70 -4.57
N CYS A 146 -22.12 11.09 -5.53
CA CYS A 146 -22.39 9.72 -5.91
C CYS A 146 -21.27 8.79 -5.48
N ALA A 147 -21.63 7.58 -5.07
CA ALA A 147 -20.70 6.50 -4.82
C ALA A 147 -20.88 5.39 -5.87
N ARG A 148 -19.75 4.82 -6.31
CA ARG A 148 -19.70 3.71 -7.26
C ARG A 148 -18.48 2.85 -7.01
N VAL A 149 -18.58 1.55 -7.28
CA VAL A 149 -17.49 0.60 -7.23
C VAL A 149 -17.41 -0.13 -8.57
N THR A 150 -16.20 -0.46 -9.03
CA THR A 150 -16.00 -1.17 -10.30
C THR A 150 -15.40 -2.55 -10.00
N ILE A 151 -16.04 -3.59 -10.53
CA ILE A 151 -15.58 -4.97 -10.49
C ILE A 151 -15.68 -5.56 -11.91
N GLU A 152 -14.64 -6.25 -12.39
CA GLU A 152 -14.62 -6.91 -13.71
C GLU A 152 -15.11 -5.99 -14.85
N TYR A 153 -14.62 -4.75 -14.89
CA TYR A 153 -15.00 -3.71 -15.85
C TYR A 153 -16.46 -3.23 -15.76
N GLN A 154 -17.25 -3.74 -14.80
CA GLN A 154 -18.61 -3.30 -14.54
C GLN A 154 -18.64 -2.31 -13.37
N THR A 155 -19.35 -1.21 -13.55
CA THR A 155 -19.53 -0.20 -12.51
C THR A 155 -20.88 -0.40 -11.82
N ILE A 156 -20.81 -0.71 -10.52
CA ILE A 156 -21.98 -0.80 -9.64
C ILE A 156 -22.23 0.58 -9.03
N TRP A 157 -23.42 1.09 -9.24
CA TRP A 157 -23.89 2.33 -8.66
C TRP A 157 -24.38 2.09 -7.23
N LEU A 158 -23.86 2.84 -6.25
CA LEU A 158 -24.17 2.65 -4.83
C LEU A 158 -25.18 3.70 -4.30
N GLY A 159 -25.42 4.76 -5.06
CA GLY A 159 -26.41 5.77 -4.73
C GLY A 159 -25.91 7.21 -4.79
N LEU A 160 -26.84 8.13 -4.43
CA LEU A 160 -26.61 9.56 -4.28
C LEU A 160 -26.73 9.96 -2.81
N PHE A 161 -25.79 10.77 -2.34
CA PHE A 161 -25.64 11.15 -0.93
C PHE A 161 -25.57 12.67 -0.79
N GLN A 162 -25.99 13.19 0.34
CA GLN A 162 -25.93 14.62 0.63
C GLN A 162 -24.49 15.06 0.97
N SER A 163 -23.71 14.17 1.57
CA SER A 163 -22.35 14.42 2.02
C SER A 163 -21.35 13.53 1.28
N GLU A 164 -20.16 14.07 1.01
CA GLU A 164 -19.01 13.34 0.45
C GLU A 164 -18.61 12.17 1.35
N ILE A 165 -18.70 12.37 2.68
CA ILE A 165 -18.37 11.38 3.69
C ILE A 165 -19.34 10.19 3.65
N GLU A 166 -20.67 10.46 3.54
CA GLU A 166 -21.67 9.39 3.40
C GLU A 166 -21.43 8.54 2.16
N ALA A 167 -21.12 9.17 1.04
CA ALA A 167 -20.75 8.47 -0.19
C ALA A 167 -19.49 7.61 -0.01
N ALA A 168 -18.49 8.13 0.71
CA ALA A 168 -17.25 7.40 1.01
C ALA A 168 -17.49 6.21 1.96
N VAL A 169 -18.39 6.34 2.93
CA VAL A 169 -18.80 5.21 3.82
C VAL A 169 -19.52 4.13 2.99
N ALA A 170 -20.43 4.51 2.10
CA ALA A 170 -21.13 3.57 1.22
C ALA A 170 -20.12 2.82 0.31
N TYR A 171 -19.15 3.54 -0.26
CA TYR A 171 -18.08 2.91 -1.03
C TYR A 171 -17.27 1.93 -0.18
N ASN A 172 -16.83 2.32 1.01
CA ASN A 172 -16.02 1.47 1.89
C ASN A 172 -16.74 0.16 2.22
N ARG A 173 -18.05 0.22 2.54
CA ARG A 173 -18.85 -0.97 2.82
C ARG A 173 -18.91 -1.90 1.61
N ALA A 174 -19.28 -1.37 0.46
CA ALA A 174 -19.35 -2.17 -0.78
C ALA A 174 -17.97 -2.74 -1.17
N ALA A 175 -16.89 -1.98 -1.01
CA ALA A 175 -15.55 -2.45 -1.31
C ALA A 175 -15.13 -3.61 -0.39
N LEU A 176 -15.44 -3.54 0.91
CA LEU A 176 -15.17 -4.64 1.85
C LEU A 176 -15.99 -5.89 1.55
N GLU A 177 -17.27 -5.73 1.20
CA GLU A 177 -18.14 -6.85 0.80
C GLU A 177 -17.65 -7.54 -0.48
N LEU A 178 -17.20 -6.76 -1.49
CA LEU A 178 -16.81 -7.28 -2.79
C LEU A 178 -15.36 -7.77 -2.85
N PHE A 179 -14.43 -7.10 -2.17
CA PHE A 179 -12.98 -7.33 -2.32
C PHE A 179 -12.34 -7.88 -1.05
N GLY A 180 -13.08 -7.97 0.07
CA GLY A 180 -12.58 -8.49 1.33
C GLY A 180 -11.30 -7.78 1.78
N GLU A 181 -10.26 -8.57 2.09
CA GLU A 181 -8.96 -8.06 2.52
C GLU A 181 -8.20 -7.23 1.46
N TYR A 182 -8.57 -7.36 0.17
CA TYR A 182 -7.97 -6.59 -0.93
C TYR A 182 -8.63 -5.24 -1.16
N ALA A 183 -9.63 -4.87 -0.36
CA ALA A 183 -10.31 -3.58 -0.47
C ALA A 183 -9.38 -2.43 -0.08
N CYS A 184 -9.23 -1.44 -0.97
CA CYS A 184 -8.64 -0.15 -0.61
C CYS A 184 -9.74 0.78 -0.12
N VAL A 185 -9.91 0.85 1.21
CA VAL A 185 -10.92 1.71 1.85
C VAL A 185 -10.43 3.14 2.02
N ASN A 186 -11.37 4.08 1.98
CA ASN A 186 -11.12 5.48 2.27
C ASN A 186 -10.88 5.68 3.76
N LYS A 187 -9.83 6.44 4.12
CA LYS A 187 -9.58 6.87 5.49
C LYS A 187 -10.52 8.03 5.82
N ILE A 188 -11.47 7.80 6.73
CA ILE A 188 -12.46 8.80 7.15
C ILE A 188 -12.14 9.17 8.60
N SER A 189 -11.76 10.43 8.83
CA SER A 189 -11.27 10.92 10.13
C SER A 189 -12.37 10.97 11.23
N SER A 190 -13.64 10.98 10.83
CA SER A 190 -14.79 10.90 11.73
C SER A 190 -15.94 10.26 10.95
N PRO A 191 -16.34 9.01 11.25
CA PRO A 191 -17.58 8.49 10.68
C PRO A 191 -18.72 9.38 11.16
N PRO A 192 -19.66 9.76 10.28
CA PRO A 192 -20.90 10.38 10.74
C PRO A 192 -21.54 9.46 11.77
N ALA A 193 -22.06 10.01 12.86
CA ALA A 193 -22.83 9.23 13.82
C ALA A 193 -23.90 8.46 13.00
N LEU A 194 -23.74 7.15 12.92
CA LEU A 194 -24.75 6.28 12.34
C LEU A 194 -25.99 6.44 13.21
N ASN A 195 -26.94 7.27 12.80
CA ASN A 195 -28.30 7.17 13.26
C ASN A 195 -28.76 5.77 12.84
N LEU A 196 -28.58 4.81 13.73
CA LEU A 196 -29.26 3.53 13.67
C LEU A 196 -30.74 3.86 13.83
N ILE A 197 -31.41 4.05 12.71
CA ILE A 197 -32.88 3.96 12.68
C ILE A 197 -33.15 2.48 13.02
N ARG A 198 -33.40 2.21 14.31
CA ARG A 198 -34.08 0.99 14.73
C ARG A 198 -35.45 1.03 14.07
N THR A 199 -35.60 0.33 12.96
CA THR A 199 -36.92 -0.11 12.55
C THR A 199 -37.27 -1.27 13.48
N GLU A 200 -38.07 -0.95 14.51
CA GLU A 200 -38.83 -1.92 15.24
C GLU A 200 -39.94 -2.41 14.32
N GLU A 201 -39.69 -3.46 13.56
CA GLU A 201 -40.75 -4.28 12.98
C GLU A 201 -40.49 -5.73 13.40
N GLY A 202 -41.31 -6.13 14.40
CA GLY A 202 -41.32 -7.48 14.88
C GLY A 202 -41.80 -8.46 13.83
N PHE A 203 -41.19 -9.64 13.86
CA PHE A 203 -41.70 -10.83 13.18
C PHE A 203 -43.11 -11.18 13.69
N VAL A 204 -44.07 -11.26 12.81
CA VAL A 204 -45.28 -12.07 12.90
C VAL A 204 -45.15 -13.20 11.91
#